data_e8b32f21c606d2be75704c91db60ea8c
#
_entry.id   e8b32f21c606d2be75704c91db60ea8c
#
_cell.length_a   1.000
_cell.length_b   1.000
_cell.length_c   1.000
_cell.angle_alpha   90.00
_cell.angle_beta   90.00
_cell.angle_gamma   90.00
#
_symmetry.space_group_name_H-M   'P 1'
#
loop_
_entity.id
_entity.type
_entity.pdbx_description
1 polymer ?
#
loop_
_entity_poly.entity_id
_entity_poly.type
_entity_poly.pdbx_seq_one_letter_code
_entity_poly.pdbx_strand_id
1 'polypeptide(L)'
;LRQQLSISVSLGRRVHIMRWDKGLAAFQTEDILAKYPDVSDGTHPLIRKAAGLWGRRALARWLTETTNPTDMIVGEVPIIGNRFSEFIQAQPDQVEPALASEETTFIYPVPTKSLRANLEAIRRSTFANPKHPDEARDAPPSTMELAWRLTCAKAAELGLISEADSHSPYEEMIYVRFFEHLLQHRNAIRIGVDTIYSNAGSAHDLGANVLELNASPDEVRCVIAEVEAAFTVEEATRDVENWYRV
;
A
#
# COMPACT_ATOMS: atom_id res chain seq x y z
N LEU A 1 1.25 11.02 4.81
CA LEU A 1 -0.20 10.95 4.64
C LEU A 1 -0.90 12.06 5.42
N ARG A 2 -0.89 12.06 6.77
CA ARG A 2 -1.62 13.01 7.62
C ARG A 2 -1.42 14.50 7.23
N GLN A 3 -0.19 14.92 6.98
CA GLN A 3 0.09 16.30 6.57
C GLN A 3 -0.56 16.64 5.21
N GLN A 4 -0.48 15.74 4.24
CA GLN A 4 -1.10 15.92 2.94
C GLN A 4 -2.62 16.04 3.06
N LEU A 5 -3.25 15.20 3.90
CA LEU A 5 -4.67 15.30 4.18
C LEU A 5 -5.03 16.66 4.81
N SER A 6 -4.27 17.08 5.83
CA SER A 6 -4.50 18.36 6.50
C SER A 6 -4.36 19.56 5.55
N ILE A 7 -3.35 19.56 4.69
CA ILE A 7 -3.13 20.59 3.68
C ILE A 7 -4.30 20.59 2.69
N SER A 8 -4.69 19.43 2.16
CA SER A 8 -5.77 19.34 1.17
C SER A 8 -7.09 19.84 1.75
N VAL A 9 -7.43 19.46 2.99
CA VAL A 9 -8.63 19.95 3.67
C VAL A 9 -8.55 21.47 3.92
N SER A 10 -7.39 21.98 4.33
CA SER A 10 -7.21 23.43 4.54
C SER A 10 -7.35 24.26 3.25
N LEU A 11 -7.10 23.64 2.11
CA LEU A 11 -7.31 24.23 0.77
C LEU A 11 -8.76 24.05 0.27
N GLY A 12 -9.68 23.61 1.12
CA GLY A 12 -11.10 23.45 0.79
C GLY A 12 -11.39 22.20 -0.06
N ARG A 13 -10.48 21.25 -0.14
CA ARG A 13 -10.73 19.99 -0.83
C ARG A 13 -11.60 19.06 0.04
N ARG A 14 -12.55 18.39 -0.58
CA ARG A 14 -13.26 17.26 0.01
C ARG A 14 -12.44 16.00 -0.25
N VAL A 15 -11.81 15.47 0.80
CA VAL A 15 -10.82 14.40 0.66
C VAL A 15 -11.46 13.05 0.91
N HIS A 16 -11.32 12.18 -0.08
CA HIS A 16 -11.60 10.75 0.02
C HIS A 16 -10.28 10.02 0.28
N ILE A 17 -10.30 8.95 1.08
CA ILE A 17 -9.11 8.18 1.38
C ILE A 17 -9.34 6.69 1.09
N MET A 18 -8.34 6.05 0.51
CA MET A 18 -8.27 4.60 0.34
C MET A 18 -7.01 4.10 1.05
N ARG A 19 -7.17 3.18 2.00
CA ARG A 19 -6.05 2.58 2.75
C ARG A 19 -6.08 1.07 2.63
N TRP A 20 -4.90 0.46 2.44
CA TRP A 20 -4.78 -0.99 2.38
C TRP A 20 -5.37 -1.68 3.61
N ASP A 21 -4.95 -1.28 4.81
CA ASP A 21 -5.35 -1.96 6.05
C ASP A 21 -6.88 -1.89 6.29
N LYS A 22 -7.51 -0.78 5.92
CA LYS A 22 -8.97 -0.62 6.04
C LYS A 22 -9.71 -1.37 4.95
N GLY A 23 -9.19 -1.33 3.72
CA GLY A 23 -9.73 -2.13 2.61
C GLY A 23 -9.65 -3.62 2.91
N LEU A 24 -8.47 -4.10 3.32
CA LEU A 24 -8.24 -5.51 3.64
C LEU A 24 -9.10 -6.00 4.80
N ALA A 25 -9.37 -5.17 5.81
CA ALA A 25 -10.17 -5.56 6.97
C ALA A 25 -11.55 -6.12 6.59
N ALA A 26 -12.15 -5.63 5.50
CA ALA A 26 -13.42 -6.15 4.99
C ALA A 26 -13.31 -7.59 4.45
N PHE A 27 -12.11 -8.04 4.10
CA PHE A 27 -11.80 -9.39 3.61
C PHE A 27 -11.32 -10.35 4.71
N GLN A 28 -11.27 -9.88 5.96
CA GLN A 28 -10.78 -10.66 7.11
C GLN A 28 -11.90 -11.00 8.10
N THR A 29 -13.10 -11.29 7.60
CA THR A 29 -14.20 -11.82 8.44
C THR A 29 -13.92 -13.28 8.81
N GLU A 30 -14.53 -13.77 9.90
CA GLU A 30 -14.35 -15.15 10.39
C GLU A 30 -14.63 -16.19 9.29
N ASP A 31 -15.70 -16.02 8.51
CA ASP A 31 -16.07 -16.93 7.42
C ASP A 31 -15.01 -16.95 6.31
N ILE A 32 -14.48 -15.79 5.95
CA ILE A 32 -13.44 -15.67 4.92
C ILE A 32 -12.14 -16.28 5.43
N LEU A 33 -11.72 -15.99 6.64
CA LEU A 33 -10.50 -16.53 7.24
C LEU A 33 -10.59 -18.05 7.45
N ALA A 34 -11.79 -18.60 7.73
CA ALA A 34 -12.01 -20.03 7.80
C ALA A 34 -11.79 -20.72 6.44
N LYS A 35 -12.17 -20.07 5.33
CA LYS A 35 -11.98 -20.61 3.97
C LYS A 35 -10.58 -20.31 3.41
N TYR A 36 -10.02 -19.15 3.73
CA TYR A 36 -8.74 -18.64 3.24
C TYR A 36 -7.85 -18.21 4.41
N PRO A 37 -7.34 -19.17 5.19
CA PRO A 37 -6.50 -18.85 6.33
C PRO A 37 -5.23 -18.11 5.88
N ASP A 38 -4.75 -17.23 6.75
CA ASP A 38 -3.48 -16.58 6.53
C ASP A 38 -2.35 -17.59 6.33
N VAL A 39 -1.43 -17.25 5.45
CA VAL A 39 -0.23 -18.06 5.16
C VAL A 39 0.98 -17.49 5.91
N SER A 40 2.12 -18.20 5.89
CA SER A 40 3.33 -17.81 6.62
C SER A 40 3.78 -16.37 6.35
N ASP A 41 3.52 -15.87 5.14
CA ASP A 41 3.92 -14.53 4.70
C ASP A 41 2.79 -13.49 4.78
N GLY A 42 1.68 -13.82 5.46
CA GLY A 42 0.54 -12.95 5.70
C GLY A 42 -0.75 -13.42 5.02
N THR A 43 -1.53 -12.50 4.50
CA THR A 43 -2.87 -12.77 3.92
C THR A 43 -2.82 -13.77 2.75
N HIS A 44 -3.80 -14.66 2.70
CA HIS A 44 -3.96 -15.66 1.63
C HIS A 44 -3.88 -15.04 0.22
N PRO A 45 -3.17 -15.63 -0.76
CA PRO A 45 -2.94 -15.04 -2.09
C PRO A 45 -4.21 -14.65 -2.85
N LEU A 46 -5.25 -15.50 -2.84
CA LEU A 46 -6.54 -15.16 -3.47
C LEU A 46 -7.18 -13.92 -2.82
N ILE A 47 -7.03 -13.76 -1.51
CA ILE A 47 -7.57 -12.60 -0.79
C ILE A 47 -6.77 -11.33 -1.11
N ARG A 48 -5.44 -11.41 -1.24
CA ARG A 48 -4.63 -10.27 -1.70
C ARG A 48 -5.06 -9.81 -3.08
N LYS A 49 -5.25 -10.75 -4.02
CA LYS A 49 -5.73 -10.45 -5.37
C LYS A 49 -7.14 -9.83 -5.36
N ALA A 50 -8.05 -10.39 -4.54
CA ALA A 50 -9.40 -9.85 -4.39
C ALA A 50 -9.40 -8.43 -3.83
N ALA A 51 -8.57 -8.14 -2.83
CA ALA A 51 -8.42 -6.79 -2.28
C ALA A 51 -7.84 -5.80 -3.32
N GLY A 52 -6.86 -6.23 -4.12
CA GLY A 52 -6.31 -5.42 -5.22
C GLY A 52 -7.34 -5.11 -6.31
N LEU A 53 -8.09 -6.12 -6.74
CA LEU A 53 -9.19 -5.97 -7.70
C LEU A 53 -10.28 -5.02 -7.16
N TRP A 54 -10.67 -5.19 -5.88
CA TRP A 54 -11.60 -4.28 -5.23
C TRP A 54 -11.06 -2.84 -5.25
N GLY A 55 -9.78 -2.63 -4.91
CA GLY A 55 -9.18 -1.31 -4.88
C GLY A 55 -9.31 -0.58 -6.21
N ARG A 56 -8.99 -1.26 -7.33
CA ARG A 56 -9.15 -0.69 -8.68
C ARG A 56 -10.62 -0.39 -8.99
N ARG A 57 -11.56 -1.27 -8.63
CA ARG A 57 -13.00 -1.04 -8.82
C ARG A 57 -13.54 0.11 -7.96
N ALA A 58 -13.08 0.22 -6.73
CA ALA A 58 -13.46 1.32 -5.85
C ALA A 58 -12.97 2.68 -6.43
N LEU A 59 -11.77 2.72 -7.00
CA LEU A 59 -11.27 3.90 -7.71
C LEU A 59 -12.10 4.18 -8.97
N ALA A 60 -12.43 3.15 -9.76
CA ALA A 60 -13.28 3.30 -10.95
C ALA A 60 -14.64 3.90 -10.60
N ARG A 61 -15.28 3.38 -9.56
CA ARG A 61 -16.55 3.90 -9.06
C ARG A 61 -16.40 5.34 -8.61
N TRP A 62 -15.37 5.65 -7.83
CA TRP A 62 -15.10 7.00 -7.37
C TRP A 62 -14.92 7.98 -8.54
N LEU A 63 -14.15 7.62 -9.57
CA LEU A 63 -13.97 8.43 -10.79
C LEU A 63 -15.27 8.68 -11.55
N THR A 64 -16.19 7.72 -11.53
CA THR A 64 -17.49 7.82 -12.24
C THR A 64 -18.52 8.61 -11.45
N GLU A 65 -18.56 8.44 -10.14
CA GLU A 65 -19.59 9.03 -9.26
C GLU A 65 -19.23 10.44 -8.78
N THR A 66 -17.93 10.76 -8.80
CA THR A 66 -17.44 12.03 -8.25
C THR A 66 -17.42 13.12 -9.34
N THR A 67 -18.33 14.07 -9.22
CA THR A 67 -18.48 15.17 -10.18
C THR A 67 -18.04 16.53 -9.62
N ASN A 68 -17.76 16.62 -8.31
CA ASN A 68 -17.38 17.87 -7.69
C ASN A 68 -15.86 18.13 -7.91
N PRO A 69 -15.47 19.27 -8.55
CA PRO A 69 -14.08 19.55 -8.85
C PRO A 69 -13.20 19.79 -7.60
N THR A 70 -13.80 19.93 -6.42
CA THR A 70 -13.06 20.00 -5.16
C THR A 70 -12.73 18.64 -4.57
N ASP A 71 -13.31 17.56 -5.11
CA ASP A 71 -13.05 16.22 -4.62
C ASP A 71 -11.64 15.77 -4.98
N MET A 72 -11.02 15.10 -4.05
CA MET A 72 -9.69 14.53 -4.19
C MET A 72 -9.65 13.17 -3.51
N ILE A 73 -9.03 12.19 -4.15
CA ILE A 73 -8.76 10.90 -3.52
C ILE A 73 -7.27 10.81 -3.16
N VAL A 74 -7.00 10.29 -1.98
CA VAL A 74 -5.65 9.98 -1.51
C VAL A 74 -5.56 8.50 -1.19
N GLY A 75 -4.63 7.80 -1.84
CA GLY A 75 -4.38 6.37 -1.61
C GLY A 75 -3.16 6.14 -0.73
N GLU A 76 -3.28 5.28 0.27
CA GLU A 76 -2.14 4.68 0.96
C GLU A 76 -1.89 3.29 0.38
N VAL A 77 -0.82 3.19 -0.43
CA VAL A 77 -0.51 2.03 -1.24
C VAL A 77 0.84 1.45 -0.81
N PRO A 78 0.88 0.54 0.17
CA PRO A 78 2.12 -0.03 0.68
C PRO A 78 2.63 -1.17 -0.21
N ILE A 79 3.00 -0.89 -1.43
CA ILE A 79 3.25 -1.78 -2.57
C ILE A 79 4.04 -3.06 -2.23
N ILE A 80 5.06 -2.96 -1.38
CA ILE A 80 6.00 -4.06 -1.10
C ILE A 80 5.28 -5.27 -0.52
N GLY A 81 5.41 -6.41 -1.20
CA GLY A 81 4.76 -7.67 -0.82
C GLY A 81 3.33 -7.81 -1.33
N ASN A 82 3.01 -7.26 -2.49
CA ASN A 82 1.68 -7.29 -3.12
C ASN A 82 0.58 -6.71 -2.23
N ARG A 83 0.74 -5.45 -1.86
CA ARG A 83 -0.28 -4.67 -1.15
C ARG A 83 -0.71 -3.50 -2.03
N PHE A 84 -1.82 -3.64 -2.73
CA PHE A 84 -2.25 -2.72 -3.78
C PHE A 84 -1.24 -2.55 -4.93
N SER A 85 -0.43 -3.58 -5.23
CA SER A 85 0.48 -3.55 -6.39
C SER A 85 -0.27 -3.43 -7.73
N GLU A 86 -1.53 -3.77 -7.76
CA GLU A 86 -2.43 -3.56 -8.89
C GLU A 86 -2.51 -2.09 -9.33
N PHE A 87 -2.22 -1.13 -8.44
CA PHE A 87 -2.17 0.30 -8.80
C PHE A 87 -0.91 0.70 -9.55
N ILE A 88 0.18 -0.06 -9.43
CA ILE A 88 1.42 0.23 -10.14
C ILE A 88 1.58 -0.58 -11.41
N GLN A 89 1.01 -1.78 -11.46
CA GLN A 89 0.99 -2.63 -12.65
C GLN A 89 0.05 -2.04 -13.71
N ALA A 90 0.53 -1.96 -14.95
CA ALA A 90 -0.31 -1.54 -16.07
C ALA A 90 -1.36 -2.63 -16.37
N GLN A 91 -2.64 -2.27 -16.37
CA GLN A 91 -3.75 -3.19 -16.61
C GLN A 91 -4.73 -2.61 -17.63
N PRO A 92 -5.27 -3.42 -18.56
CA PRO A 92 -6.17 -2.94 -19.60
C PRO A 92 -7.61 -2.77 -19.07
N ASP A 93 -7.80 -1.88 -18.09
CA ASP A 93 -9.10 -1.58 -17.49
C ASP A 93 -9.43 -0.08 -17.55
N GLN A 94 -10.64 0.28 -17.09
CA GLN A 94 -11.14 1.66 -17.15
C GLN A 94 -10.41 2.64 -16.23
N VAL A 95 -9.61 2.15 -15.28
CA VAL A 95 -8.87 2.97 -14.31
C VAL A 95 -7.49 3.32 -14.82
N GLU A 96 -6.92 2.50 -15.70
CA GLU A 96 -5.56 2.68 -16.20
C GLU A 96 -5.30 4.07 -16.80
N PRO A 97 -6.18 4.64 -17.62
CA PRO A 97 -5.96 5.99 -18.15
C PRO A 97 -5.82 7.06 -17.05
N ALA A 98 -6.58 6.92 -15.95
CA ALA A 98 -6.48 7.85 -14.82
C ALA A 98 -5.18 7.64 -14.03
N LEU A 99 -4.80 6.38 -13.76
CA LEU A 99 -3.57 6.06 -13.03
C LEU A 99 -2.29 6.44 -13.79
N ALA A 100 -2.33 6.39 -15.12
CA ALA A 100 -1.22 6.76 -15.99
C ALA A 100 -1.17 8.27 -16.33
N SER A 101 -2.20 9.04 -15.96
CA SER A 101 -2.30 10.46 -16.29
C SER A 101 -1.46 11.33 -15.35
N GLU A 102 -1.20 12.58 -15.78
CA GLU A 102 -0.56 13.61 -14.94
C GLU A 102 -1.45 14.07 -13.77
N GLU A 103 -2.76 13.80 -13.81
CA GLU A 103 -3.69 14.13 -12.74
C GLU A 103 -3.53 13.22 -11.52
N THR A 104 -2.94 12.03 -11.71
CA THR A 104 -2.60 11.10 -10.65
C THR A 104 -1.10 11.17 -10.35
N THR A 105 -0.75 11.51 -9.12
CA THR A 105 0.65 11.58 -8.69
C THR A 105 0.94 10.51 -7.64
N PHE A 106 1.92 9.67 -7.93
CA PHE A 106 2.47 8.70 -6.99
C PHE A 106 3.64 9.32 -6.23
N ILE A 107 3.49 9.46 -4.91
CA ILE A 107 4.52 10.04 -4.06
C ILE A 107 5.17 8.93 -3.25
N TYR A 108 6.50 8.80 -3.35
CA TYR A 108 7.24 7.88 -2.51
C TYR A 108 8.28 8.60 -1.65
N PRO A 109 8.14 8.49 -0.30
CA PRO A 109 9.08 9.11 0.62
C PRO A 109 10.35 8.26 0.73
N VAL A 110 11.51 8.91 0.66
CA VAL A 110 12.82 8.29 0.82
C VAL A 110 13.43 8.80 2.14
N PRO A 111 13.37 8.01 3.21
CA PRO A 111 13.97 8.40 4.47
C PRO A 111 15.49 8.32 4.40
N THR A 112 16.19 9.24 5.10
CA THR A 112 17.62 9.09 5.35
C THR A 112 17.90 7.84 6.22
N LYS A 113 19.14 7.33 6.18
CA LYS A 113 19.54 6.19 7.04
C LYS A 113 19.26 6.43 8.53
N SER A 114 19.55 7.62 9.00
CA SER A 114 19.31 8.00 10.40
C SER A 114 17.82 8.04 10.72
N LEU A 115 17.01 8.62 9.82
CA LEU A 115 15.56 8.64 9.99
C LEU A 115 14.98 7.24 9.97
N ARG A 116 15.43 6.38 9.06
CA ARG A 116 14.99 4.97 8.99
C ARG A 116 15.25 4.23 10.30
N ALA A 117 16.45 4.36 10.86
CA ALA A 117 16.80 3.76 12.16
C ALA A 117 15.90 4.28 13.31
N ASN A 118 15.59 5.58 13.30
CA ASN A 118 14.68 6.18 14.27
C ASN A 118 13.23 5.66 14.11
N LEU A 119 12.74 5.51 12.88
CA LEU A 119 11.40 4.94 12.61
C LEU A 119 11.30 3.50 13.11
N GLU A 120 12.33 2.69 12.92
CA GLU A 120 12.37 1.32 13.43
C GLU A 120 12.39 1.29 14.98
N ALA A 121 13.09 2.21 15.62
CA ALA A 121 13.10 2.33 17.08
C ALA A 121 11.72 2.76 17.61
N ILE A 122 11.09 3.74 16.98
CA ILE A 122 9.72 4.18 17.31
C ILE A 122 8.75 3.01 17.15
N ARG A 123 8.82 2.25 16.04
CA ARG A 123 7.97 1.10 15.80
C ARG A 123 8.09 0.04 16.90
N ARG A 124 9.32 -0.26 17.32
CA ARG A 124 9.55 -1.17 18.45
C ARG A 124 8.90 -0.67 19.75
N SER A 125 9.00 0.63 20.01
CA SER A 125 8.42 1.25 21.20
C SER A 125 6.88 1.25 21.18
N THR A 126 6.26 1.62 20.05
CA THR A 126 4.78 1.65 19.92
C THR A 126 4.19 0.25 19.91
N PHE A 127 4.86 -0.73 19.31
CA PHE A 127 4.44 -2.14 19.34
C PHE A 127 4.46 -2.72 20.76
N ALA A 128 5.48 -2.37 21.56
CA ALA A 128 5.57 -2.79 22.96
C ALA A 128 4.56 -2.09 23.87
N ASN A 129 4.17 -0.85 23.55
CA ASN A 129 3.28 -0.01 24.34
C ASN A 129 2.29 0.76 23.43
N PRO A 130 1.27 0.09 22.87
CA PRO A 130 0.33 0.71 21.95
C PRO A 130 -0.48 1.81 22.66
N LYS A 131 -0.60 2.96 22.01
CA LYS A 131 -1.38 4.11 22.50
C LYS A 131 -2.77 4.18 21.88
N HIS A 132 -3.03 3.36 20.89
CA HIS A 132 -4.31 3.28 20.17
C HIS A 132 -4.68 1.81 19.93
N PRO A 133 -5.97 1.42 19.94
CA PRO A 133 -6.40 0.05 19.68
C PRO A 133 -5.91 -0.53 18.34
N ASP A 134 -5.83 0.30 17.31
CA ASP A 134 -5.35 -0.13 16.01
C ASP A 134 -3.82 -0.39 15.99
N GLU A 135 -3.04 0.28 16.86
CA GLU A 135 -1.60 0.02 17.00
C GLU A 135 -1.30 -1.39 17.53
N ALA A 136 -2.24 -1.95 18.31
CA ALA A 136 -2.13 -3.33 18.79
C ALA A 136 -2.28 -4.38 17.67
N ARG A 137 -2.87 -3.98 16.55
CA ARG A 137 -3.02 -4.80 15.33
C ARG A 137 -1.96 -4.52 14.28
N ASP A 138 -1.11 -3.55 14.51
CA ASP A 138 -0.03 -3.20 13.60
C ASP A 138 0.92 -4.37 13.40
N ALA A 139 1.47 -4.46 12.20
CA ALA A 139 2.49 -5.46 11.88
C ALA A 139 3.71 -5.32 12.81
N PRO A 140 4.35 -6.42 13.23
CA PRO A 140 5.47 -6.40 14.15
C PRO A 140 6.66 -5.61 13.59
N PRO A 141 7.58 -5.13 14.45
CA PRO A 141 8.76 -4.37 14.03
C PRO A 141 9.62 -5.08 12.97
N SER A 142 9.68 -6.42 13.02
CA SER A 142 10.36 -7.25 12.03
C SER A 142 9.84 -7.08 10.59
N THR A 143 8.61 -6.61 10.42
CA THR A 143 8.04 -6.36 9.09
C THR A 143 8.79 -5.29 8.32
N MET A 144 9.34 -4.26 8.98
CA MET A 144 10.15 -3.24 8.31
C MET A 144 11.47 -3.83 7.79
N GLU A 145 12.09 -4.70 8.55
CA GLU A 145 13.32 -5.41 8.16
C GLU A 145 13.02 -6.42 7.03
N LEU A 146 11.93 -7.18 7.16
CA LEU A 146 11.49 -8.11 6.13
C LEU A 146 11.19 -7.38 4.81
N ALA A 147 10.47 -6.26 4.87
CA ALA A 147 10.18 -5.45 3.69
C ALA A 147 11.46 -4.93 3.02
N TRP A 148 12.47 -4.54 3.82
CA TRP A 148 13.76 -4.11 3.27
C TRP A 148 14.52 -5.28 2.61
N ARG A 149 14.60 -6.41 3.27
CA ARG A 149 15.23 -7.62 2.69
C ARG A 149 14.54 -8.05 1.40
N LEU A 150 13.21 -8.01 1.36
CA LEU A 150 12.44 -8.29 0.16
C LEU A 150 12.73 -7.28 -0.96
N THR A 151 12.82 -5.99 -0.63
CA THR A 151 13.22 -4.94 -1.58
C THR A 151 14.59 -5.24 -2.20
N CYS A 152 15.60 -5.53 -1.38
CA CYS A 152 16.95 -5.85 -1.86
C CYS A 152 16.97 -7.13 -2.72
N ALA A 153 16.30 -8.20 -2.28
CA ALA A 153 16.24 -9.45 -3.02
C ALA A 153 15.59 -9.25 -4.41
N LYS A 154 14.48 -8.51 -4.46
CA LYS A 154 13.78 -8.24 -5.73
C LYS A 154 14.53 -7.25 -6.62
N ALA A 155 15.22 -6.26 -6.04
CA ALA A 155 16.10 -5.36 -6.78
C ALA A 155 17.29 -6.12 -7.41
N ALA A 156 17.89 -7.08 -6.72
CA ALA A 156 18.94 -7.93 -7.26
C ALA A 156 18.41 -8.85 -8.38
N GLU A 157 17.25 -9.48 -8.19
CA GLU A 157 16.59 -10.31 -9.21
C GLU A 157 16.30 -9.53 -10.51
N LEU A 158 15.96 -8.24 -10.39
CA LEU A 158 15.75 -7.34 -11.51
C LEU A 158 17.06 -6.78 -12.11
N GLY A 159 18.22 -7.08 -11.53
CA GLY A 159 19.51 -6.52 -11.95
C GLY A 159 19.69 -5.03 -11.65
N LEU A 160 18.87 -4.46 -10.78
CA LEU A 160 18.97 -3.05 -10.37
C LEU A 160 20.14 -2.80 -9.42
N ILE A 161 20.55 -3.85 -8.71
CA ILE A 161 21.71 -3.87 -7.81
C ILE A 161 22.50 -5.16 -8.01
N SER A 162 23.72 -5.22 -7.49
CA SER A 162 24.50 -6.46 -7.50
C SER A 162 23.92 -7.49 -6.51
N GLU A 163 24.15 -8.79 -6.76
CA GLU A 163 23.74 -9.85 -5.83
C GLU A 163 24.40 -9.71 -4.46
N ALA A 164 25.61 -9.19 -4.40
CA ALA A 164 26.33 -8.90 -3.16
C ALA A 164 25.59 -7.86 -2.28
N ASP A 165 24.85 -6.94 -2.91
CA ASP A 165 24.10 -5.90 -2.21
C ASP A 165 22.72 -6.36 -1.71
N SER A 166 22.30 -7.59 -2.06
CA SER A 166 20.98 -8.13 -1.68
C SER A 166 20.76 -8.26 -0.16
N HIS A 167 21.84 -8.23 0.62
CA HIS A 167 21.80 -8.30 2.09
C HIS A 167 22.28 -7.00 2.76
N SER A 168 22.44 -5.93 1.99
CA SER A 168 22.90 -4.63 2.51
C SER A 168 21.92 -4.06 3.53
N PRO A 169 22.43 -3.35 4.57
CA PRO A 169 21.58 -2.51 5.41
C PRO A 169 20.87 -1.46 4.53
N TYR A 170 19.88 -0.77 5.10
CA TYR A 170 19.12 0.22 4.34
C TYR A 170 20.03 1.23 3.62
N GLU A 171 19.85 1.33 2.31
CA GLU A 171 20.55 2.25 1.40
C GLU A 171 19.53 3.04 0.58
N GLU A 172 19.58 4.36 0.69
CA GLU A 172 18.64 5.26 0.00
C GLU A 172 18.62 5.02 -1.51
N MET A 173 19.80 4.82 -2.13
CA MET A 173 19.90 4.63 -3.58
C MET A 173 19.32 3.30 -4.06
N ILE A 174 19.41 2.24 -3.28
CA ILE A 174 18.75 0.96 -3.59
C ILE A 174 17.24 1.15 -3.54
N TYR A 175 16.75 1.80 -2.49
CA TYR A 175 15.34 2.12 -2.32
C TYR A 175 14.81 2.94 -3.51
N VAL A 176 15.52 4.01 -3.89
CA VAL A 176 15.16 4.88 -5.01
C VAL A 176 15.08 4.11 -6.32
N ARG A 177 16.13 3.36 -6.71
CA ARG A 177 16.14 2.59 -7.95
C ARG A 177 15.00 1.58 -8.02
N PHE A 178 14.69 0.94 -6.89
CA PHE A 178 13.62 -0.03 -6.84
C PHE A 178 12.25 0.64 -7.03
N PHE A 179 11.99 1.79 -6.37
CA PHE A 179 10.73 2.52 -6.53
C PHE A 179 10.61 3.19 -7.90
N GLU A 180 11.69 3.67 -8.49
CA GLU A 180 11.71 4.16 -9.87
C GLU A 180 11.33 3.05 -10.86
N HIS A 181 11.81 1.82 -10.64
CA HIS A 181 11.37 0.67 -11.43
C HIS A 181 9.88 0.37 -11.22
N LEU A 182 9.43 0.26 -9.96
CA LEU A 182 8.03 -0.04 -9.66
C LEU A 182 7.05 0.99 -10.22
N LEU A 183 7.45 2.25 -10.29
CA LEU A 183 6.60 3.36 -10.71
C LEU A 183 6.92 3.86 -12.13
N GLN A 184 7.64 3.07 -12.94
CA GLN A 184 8.07 3.48 -14.29
C GLN A 184 6.92 3.81 -15.25
N HIS A 185 5.71 3.31 -14.99
CA HIS A 185 4.49 3.57 -15.77
C HIS A 185 3.56 4.59 -15.08
N ARG A 186 4.05 5.33 -14.10
CA ARG A 186 3.27 6.26 -13.28
C ARG A 186 3.92 7.63 -13.22
N ASN A 187 3.11 8.66 -13.09
CA ASN A 187 3.61 9.98 -12.76
C ASN A 187 4.07 9.97 -11.29
N ALA A 188 5.38 9.85 -11.05
CA ALA A 188 5.94 9.59 -9.73
C ALA A 188 6.83 10.75 -9.26
N ILE A 189 6.70 11.11 -7.97
CA ILE A 189 7.51 12.13 -7.31
C ILE A 189 8.21 11.53 -6.10
N ARG A 190 9.54 11.66 -6.07
CA ARG A 190 10.37 11.32 -4.92
C ARG A 190 10.39 12.48 -3.93
N ILE A 191 10.16 12.19 -2.63
CA ILE A 191 10.34 13.15 -1.55
C ILE A 191 11.41 12.62 -0.58
N GLY A 192 12.53 13.32 -0.46
CA GLY A 192 13.52 13.06 0.58
C GLY A 192 12.96 13.44 1.96
N VAL A 193 13.12 12.58 2.94
CA VAL A 193 12.63 12.82 4.31
C VAL A 193 13.78 12.59 5.29
N ASP A 194 14.13 13.61 6.06
CA ASP A 194 15.20 13.63 7.04
C ASP A 194 14.72 13.86 8.48
N THR A 195 13.45 14.26 8.64
CA THR A 195 12.89 14.69 9.91
C THR A 195 11.60 13.96 10.24
N ILE A 196 11.44 13.59 11.52
CA ILE A 196 10.16 13.08 12.04
C ILE A 196 9.32 14.26 12.50
N TYR A 197 8.18 14.41 11.88
CA TYR A 197 7.18 15.35 12.38
C TYR A 197 6.49 14.75 13.60
N SER A 198 6.61 15.40 14.75
CA SER A 198 5.98 14.94 15.98
C SER A 198 4.45 14.96 15.84
N ASN A 199 3.83 13.84 16.11
CA ASN A 199 2.38 13.74 16.25
C ASN A 199 2.01 13.64 17.72
N ALA A 200 1.04 14.43 18.16
CA ALA A 200 0.51 14.38 19.51
C ALA A 200 -0.35 13.11 19.78
N GLY A 201 -0.63 12.30 18.75
CA GLY A 201 -1.47 11.11 18.82
C GLY A 201 -0.92 9.94 18.01
N SER A 202 -1.77 8.93 17.81
CA SER A 202 -1.49 7.76 16.99
C SER A 202 -1.34 8.12 15.50
N ALA A 203 -0.59 7.32 14.75
CA ALA A 203 -0.52 7.38 13.29
C ALA A 203 -1.87 7.07 12.63
N HIS A 204 -2.76 6.36 13.34
CA HIS A 204 -4.12 6.04 12.88
C HIS A 204 -5.09 7.21 13.00
N ASP A 205 -4.77 8.22 13.82
CA ASP A 205 -5.55 9.45 13.91
C ASP A 205 -5.16 10.39 12.76
N LEU A 206 -6.00 10.48 11.74
CA LEU A 206 -5.73 11.27 10.54
C LEU A 206 -5.80 12.78 10.80
N GLY A 207 -6.48 13.22 11.87
CA GLY A 207 -6.56 14.63 12.25
C GLY A 207 -7.30 15.52 11.25
N ALA A 208 -8.02 14.92 10.30
CA ALA A 208 -8.79 15.62 9.28
C ALA A 208 -10.11 14.90 9.02
N ASN A 209 -11.15 15.64 8.62
CA ASN A 209 -12.41 15.04 8.20
C ASN A 209 -12.26 14.51 6.76
N VAL A 210 -12.20 13.20 6.62
CA VAL A 210 -12.01 12.51 5.34
C VAL A 210 -13.08 11.44 5.15
N LEU A 211 -13.41 11.15 3.89
CA LEU A 211 -14.37 10.12 3.52
C LEU A 211 -13.62 8.83 3.16
N GLU A 212 -13.70 7.81 4.00
CA GLU A 212 -12.98 6.56 3.77
C GLU A 212 -13.73 5.66 2.79
N LEU A 213 -13.03 5.16 1.77
CA LEU A 213 -13.53 4.14 0.87
C LEU A 213 -13.41 2.78 1.55
N ASN A 214 -14.55 2.15 1.79
CA ASN A 214 -14.62 0.82 2.40
C ASN A 214 -15.30 -0.15 1.44
N ALA A 215 -14.89 -1.42 1.48
CA ALA A 215 -15.57 -2.49 0.77
C ALA A 215 -16.86 -2.89 1.48
N SER A 216 -17.96 -2.95 0.72
CA SER A 216 -19.19 -3.55 1.23
C SER A 216 -19.09 -5.09 1.22
N PRO A 217 -19.89 -5.81 2.05
CA PRO A 217 -19.90 -7.27 2.00
C PRO A 217 -20.25 -7.86 0.64
N ASP A 218 -21.09 -7.18 -0.14
CA ASP A 218 -21.44 -7.63 -1.49
C ASP A 218 -20.27 -7.48 -2.46
N GLU A 219 -19.55 -6.36 -2.41
CA GLU A 219 -18.34 -6.16 -3.20
C GLU A 219 -17.29 -7.20 -2.88
N VAL A 220 -17.06 -7.46 -1.58
CA VAL A 220 -16.10 -8.49 -1.12
C VAL A 220 -16.46 -9.87 -1.70
N ARG A 221 -17.72 -10.29 -1.56
CA ARG A 221 -18.18 -11.57 -2.14
C ARG A 221 -17.99 -11.63 -3.66
N CYS A 222 -18.34 -10.56 -4.35
CA CYS A 222 -18.24 -10.48 -5.80
C CYS A 222 -16.78 -10.62 -6.27
N VAL A 223 -15.84 -9.85 -5.69
CA VAL A 223 -14.46 -9.90 -6.12
C VAL A 223 -13.75 -11.20 -5.72
N ILE A 224 -14.10 -11.80 -4.57
CA ILE A 224 -13.57 -13.12 -4.20
C ILE A 224 -14.03 -14.17 -5.20
N ALA A 225 -15.32 -14.23 -5.53
CA ALA A 225 -15.84 -15.19 -6.50
C ALA A 225 -15.21 -15.05 -7.88
N GLU A 226 -14.93 -13.82 -8.31
CA GLU A 226 -14.27 -13.56 -9.58
C GLU A 226 -12.80 -14.01 -9.57
N VAL A 227 -12.08 -13.73 -8.50
CA VAL A 227 -10.69 -14.20 -8.37
C VAL A 227 -10.61 -15.71 -8.28
N GLU A 228 -11.53 -16.38 -7.56
CA GLU A 228 -11.64 -17.84 -7.54
C GLU A 228 -11.92 -18.45 -8.93
N ALA A 229 -12.71 -17.76 -9.73
CA ALA A 229 -13.00 -18.22 -11.10
C ALA A 229 -11.83 -18.01 -12.07
N ALA A 230 -11.00 -17.00 -11.81
CA ALA A 230 -9.89 -16.61 -12.68
C ALA A 230 -8.55 -17.28 -12.31
N PHE A 231 -8.34 -17.65 -11.05
CA PHE A 231 -7.06 -18.15 -10.53
C PHE A 231 -7.21 -19.40 -9.68
N THR A 232 -6.35 -20.38 -9.89
CA THR A 232 -6.03 -21.38 -8.87
C THR A 232 -5.21 -20.72 -7.75
N VAL A 233 -5.08 -21.40 -6.59
CA VAL A 233 -4.25 -20.92 -5.48
C VAL A 233 -2.78 -20.77 -5.91
N GLU A 234 -2.27 -21.70 -6.71
CA GLU A 234 -0.90 -21.71 -7.22
C GLU A 234 -0.65 -20.55 -8.18
N GLU A 235 -1.61 -20.25 -9.04
CA GLU A 235 -1.53 -19.10 -9.97
C GLU A 235 -1.57 -17.78 -9.21
N ALA A 236 -2.48 -17.65 -8.25
CA ALA A 236 -2.57 -16.46 -7.39
C ALA A 236 -1.28 -16.27 -6.56
N THR A 237 -0.71 -17.36 -6.03
CA THR A 237 0.54 -17.31 -5.28
C THR A 237 1.69 -16.81 -6.15
N ARG A 238 1.85 -17.37 -7.33
CA ARG A 238 2.88 -16.97 -8.29
C ARG A 238 2.74 -15.50 -8.71
N ASP A 239 1.51 -15.05 -8.94
CA ASP A 239 1.23 -13.67 -9.33
C ASP A 239 1.52 -12.70 -8.18
N VAL A 240 1.09 -13.05 -6.96
CA VAL A 240 1.40 -12.30 -5.74
C VAL A 240 2.91 -12.22 -5.48
N GLU A 241 3.66 -13.27 -5.71
CA GLU A 241 5.12 -13.29 -5.56
C GLU A 241 5.83 -12.45 -6.62
N ASN A 242 5.23 -12.27 -7.80
CA ASN A 242 5.75 -11.47 -8.90
C ASN A 242 5.23 -10.01 -8.91
N TRP A 243 4.71 -9.53 -7.80
CA TRP A 243 4.14 -8.18 -7.64
C TRP A 243 5.04 -7.03 -8.13
N TYR A 244 6.36 -7.24 -8.13
CA TYR A 244 7.39 -6.26 -8.51
C TYR A 244 7.68 -6.22 -10.02
N ARG A 245 7.10 -7.11 -10.79
CA ARG A 245 7.20 -7.13 -12.26
C ARG A 245 6.09 -6.25 -12.84
N VAL A 246 6.41 -5.02 -13.18
CA VAL A 246 5.51 -3.98 -13.67
C VAL A 246 5.70 -3.72 -15.16
#